data_8ea8d4ca3a87d8da8cb2325421ca4e21
#
_entry.id   8ea8d4ca3a87d8da8cb2325421ca4e21
#
_cell.length_a   1.000
_cell.length_b   1.000
_cell.length_c   1.000
_cell.angle_alpha   90.00
_cell.angle_beta   90.00
_cell.angle_gamma   90.00
#
_symmetry.space_group_name_H-M   'P 1'
#
loop_
_entity.id
_entity.type
_entity.pdbx_description
1 polymer ?
#
loop_
_entity_poly.entity_id
_entity_poly.type
_entity_poly.pdbx_seq_one_letter_code
_entity_poly.pdbx_strand_id
1 'polypeptide(L)'
;MKISNFSKISSNIFGSRVTGFIRDILFANYLGANLMSDAFLFAYRLPNLFRRIFAEGSMNSVFIPLYVNQEKMNSKSANDFIWIVFNFFFVITLFLSFLIFFFTEQVISILAPGFLLNKSQFLLANQLLIITFPFLIFVTLSSVLSSVLNVKGKFFLPSFLSVILNIFMIVTLVSFKSNSHFALAWSMIIAGFTQLILLFINLGTIKIFWGIGSVSYTHLRAHET
;
A
#
# COMPACT_ATOMS: atom_id res chain seq x y z
N MET A 1 -23.39 3.56 -13.85
CA MET A 1 -23.02 3.15 -12.47
C MET A 1 -24.29 3.09 -11.64
N LYS A 2 -24.65 1.94 -11.03
CA LYS A 2 -25.91 1.83 -10.25
C LYS A 2 -25.79 2.69 -8.99
N ILE A 3 -26.86 3.42 -8.62
CA ILE A 3 -26.94 4.31 -7.44
C ILE A 3 -26.46 3.59 -6.15
N SER A 4 -26.77 2.30 -6.01
CA SER A 4 -26.33 1.45 -4.93
C SER A 4 -24.78 1.34 -4.78
N ASN A 5 -24.03 1.35 -5.88
CA ASN A 5 -22.57 1.27 -5.82
C ASN A 5 -21.95 2.62 -5.42
N PHE A 6 -22.53 3.72 -5.86
CA PHE A 6 -22.10 5.07 -5.47
C PHE A 6 -22.28 5.28 -3.95
N SER A 7 -23.44 4.92 -3.42
CA SER A 7 -23.71 5.01 -1.98
C SER A 7 -22.71 4.20 -1.15
N LYS A 8 -22.38 2.96 -1.56
CA LYS A 8 -21.39 2.12 -0.86
C LYS A 8 -19.97 2.70 -0.89
N ILE A 9 -19.55 3.25 -2.03
CA ILE A 9 -18.23 3.90 -2.14
C ILE A 9 -18.17 5.13 -1.24
N SER A 10 -19.18 5.99 -1.29
CA SER A 10 -19.25 7.20 -0.48
C SER A 10 -19.26 6.88 1.03
N SER A 11 -20.01 5.86 1.45
CA SER A 11 -20.02 5.38 2.83
C SER A 11 -18.64 4.88 3.27
N ASN A 12 -17.92 4.14 2.43
CA ASN A 12 -16.57 3.66 2.77
C ASN A 12 -15.55 4.80 2.84
N ILE A 13 -15.63 5.79 1.94
CA ILE A 13 -14.78 6.98 1.98
C ILE A 13 -15.04 7.77 3.26
N PHE A 14 -16.31 7.95 3.63
CA PHE A 14 -16.69 8.61 4.87
C PHE A 14 -16.18 7.81 6.09
N GLY A 15 -16.41 6.50 6.11
CA GLY A 15 -15.90 5.60 7.15
C GLY A 15 -14.37 5.67 7.30
N SER A 16 -13.64 5.73 6.18
CA SER A 16 -12.18 5.89 6.20
C SER A 16 -11.74 7.24 6.80
N ARG A 17 -12.45 8.33 6.51
CA ARG A 17 -12.17 9.65 7.10
C ARG A 17 -12.47 9.68 8.60
N VAL A 18 -13.60 9.11 9.02
CA VAL A 18 -13.99 9.03 10.43
C VAL A 18 -13.00 8.16 11.22
N THR A 19 -12.68 6.96 10.72
CA THR A 19 -11.71 6.08 11.39
C THR A 19 -10.30 6.68 11.38
N GLY A 20 -9.90 7.38 10.33
CA GLY A 20 -8.64 8.11 10.28
C GLY A 20 -8.59 9.24 11.32
N PHE A 21 -9.66 9.99 11.46
CA PHE A 21 -9.77 11.06 12.46
C PHE A 21 -9.73 10.51 13.90
N ILE A 22 -10.46 9.41 14.18
CA ILE A 22 -10.41 8.74 15.49
C ILE A 22 -8.99 8.27 15.80
N ARG A 23 -8.30 7.64 14.82
CA ARG A 23 -6.91 7.23 14.96
C ARG A 23 -6.01 8.42 15.33
N ASP A 24 -6.16 9.55 14.65
CA ASP A 24 -5.31 10.73 14.86
C ASP A 24 -5.55 11.36 16.24
N ILE A 25 -6.81 11.39 16.72
CA ILE A 25 -7.14 11.79 18.09
C ILE A 25 -6.47 10.87 19.13
N LEU A 26 -6.59 9.56 18.94
CA LEU A 26 -5.99 8.58 19.85
C LEU A 26 -4.45 8.66 19.81
N PHE A 27 -3.86 8.86 18.64
CA PHE A 27 -2.43 9.08 18.49
C PHE A 27 -1.97 10.33 19.28
N ALA A 28 -2.66 11.45 19.10
CA ALA A 28 -2.37 12.68 19.83
C ALA A 28 -2.55 12.54 21.36
N ASN A 29 -3.60 11.79 21.78
CA ASN A 29 -3.89 11.59 23.20
C ASN A 29 -2.89 10.66 23.90
N TYR A 30 -2.49 9.55 23.29
CA TYR A 30 -1.63 8.55 23.93
C TYR A 30 -0.14 8.82 23.72
N LEU A 31 0.24 9.31 22.55
CA LEU A 31 1.64 9.54 22.21
C LEU A 31 2.04 11.03 22.30
N GLY A 32 1.12 11.93 22.07
CA GLY A 32 1.36 13.37 22.14
C GLY A 32 2.32 13.89 21.09
N ALA A 33 2.70 15.16 21.21
CA ALA A 33 3.70 15.82 20.35
C ALA A 33 5.06 15.77 21.02
N ASN A 34 5.90 14.82 20.63
CA ASN A 34 7.24 14.64 21.17
C ASN A 34 8.17 14.02 20.12
N LEU A 35 9.48 14.04 20.40
CA LEU A 35 10.52 13.54 19.48
C LEU A 35 10.28 12.06 19.04
N MET A 36 9.73 11.23 19.90
CA MET A 36 9.47 9.82 19.58
C MET A 36 8.26 9.67 18.65
N SER A 37 7.23 10.47 18.85
CA SER A 37 6.07 10.55 17.94
C SER A 37 6.47 11.05 16.55
N ASP A 38 7.37 12.03 16.49
CA ASP A 38 7.91 12.53 15.21
C ASP A 38 8.70 11.45 14.48
N ALA A 39 9.50 10.66 15.19
CA ALA A 39 10.21 9.52 14.61
C ALA A 39 9.24 8.48 14.00
N PHE A 40 8.15 8.15 14.71
CA PHE A 40 7.12 7.27 14.17
C PHE A 40 6.40 7.89 12.96
N LEU A 41 6.02 9.15 13.03
CA LEU A 41 5.34 9.83 11.92
C LEU A 41 6.21 9.90 10.67
N PHE A 42 7.52 10.11 10.82
CA PHE A 42 8.47 10.02 9.71
C PHE A 42 8.47 8.61 9.08
N ALA A 43 8.64 7.58 9.90
CA ALA A 43 8.65 6.19 9.46
C ALA A 43 7.32 5.76 8.82
N TYR A 44 6.19 6.29 9.30
CA TYR A 44 4.86 6.06 8.73
C TYR A 44 4.66 6.77 7.37
N ARG A 45 5.13 8.01 7.25
CA ARG A 45 4.90 8.83 6.05
C ARG A 45 5.69 8.37 4.85
N LEU A 46 6.91 7.85 5.04
CA LEU A 46 7.81 7.52 3.94
C LEU A 46 7.26 6.39 3.04
N PRO A 47 6.83 5.21 3.54
CA PRO A 47 6.17 4.20 2.70
C PRO A 47 4.91 4.73 2.00
N ASN A 48 4.13 5.60 2.67
CA ASN A 48 2.92 6.18 2.10
C ASN A 48 3.22 7.17 0.96
N LEU A 49 4.35 7.87 0.99
CA LEU A 49 4.79 8.72 -0.11
C LEU A 49 5.09 7.87 -1.36
N PHE A 50 5.86 6.80 -1.20
CA PHE A 50 6.13 5.87 -2.29
C PHE A 50 4.85 5.18 -2.81
N ARG A 51 3.91 4.86 -1.92
CA ARG A 51 2.59 4.34 -2.31
C ARG A 51 1.86 5.26 -3.27
N ARG A 52 1.88 6.57 -3.05
CA ARG A 52 1.25 7.54 -3.96
C ARG A 52 1.86 7.51 -5.35
N ILE A 53 3.18 7.35 -5.44
CA ILE A 53 3.90 7.29 -6.72
C ILE A 53 3.56 5.99 -7.45
N PHE A 54 3.74 4.85 -6.80
CA PHE A 54 3.63 3.54 -7.45
C PHE A 54 2.19 3.06 -7.58
N ALA A 55 1.38 3.24 -6.54
CA ALA A 55 0.06 2.65 -6.47
C ALA A 55 -1.05 3.54 -7.06
N GLU A 56 -1.03 4.85 -6.80
CA GLU A 56 -2.11 5.74 -7.26
C GLU A 56 -1.82 6.32 -8.65
N GLY A 57 -0.58 6.74 -8.91
CA GLY A 57 -0.20 7.36 -10.18
C GLY A 57 -0.21 6.38 -11.35
N SER A 58 0.54 5.28 -11.24
CA SER A 58 0.72 4.33 -12.35
C SER A 58 -0.49 3.42 -12.59
N MET A 59 -1.28 3.10 -11.55
CA MET A 59 -2.43 2.20 -11.69
C MET A 59 -3.54 2.81 -12.55
N ASN A 60 -3.92 4.05 -12.27
CA ASN A 60 -5.03 4.69 -12.99
C ASN A 60 -4.66 5.10 -14.41
N SER A 61 -3.44 5.58 -14.63
CA SER A 61 -3.02 6.13 -15.92
C SER A 61 -2.52 5.09 -16.92
N VAL A 62 -1.89 4.01 -16.44
CA VAL A 62 -1.23 3.03 -17.31
C VAL A 62 -1.85 1.65 -17.20
N PHE A 63 -1.96 1.12 -15.96
CA PHE A 63 -2.40 -0.26 -15.77
C PHE A 63 -3.84 -0.50 -16.22
N ILE A 64 -4.80 0.34 -15.79
CA ILE A 64 -6.23 0.13 -16.08
C ILE A 64 -6.50 0.12 -17.59
N PRO A 65 -6.05 1.09 -18.42
CA PRO A 65 -6.28 1.06 -19.86
C PRO A 65 -5.69 -0.19 -20.53
N LEU A 66 -4.47 -0.57 -20.16
CA LEU A 66 -3.82 -1.76 -20.70
C LEU A 66 -4.56 -3.05 -20.31
N TYR A 67 -4.95 -3.17 -19.04
CA TYR A 67 -5.70 -4.33 -18.55
C TYR A 67 -7.05 -4.49 -19.28
N VAL A 68 -7.82 -3.39 -19.46
CA VAL A 68 -9.09 -3.41 -20.19
C VAL A 68 -8.91 -3.85 -21.64
N ASN A 69 -7.82 -3.42 -22.29
CA ASN A 69 -7.51 -3.87 -23.66
C ASN A 69 -7.18 -5.36 -23.71
N GLN A 70 -6.40 -5.88 -22.77
CA GLN A 70 -6.09 -7.30 -22.68
C GLN A 70 -7.34 -8.15 -22.39
N GLU A 71 -8.24 -7.66 -21.53
CA GLU A 71 -9.48 -8.34 -21.19
C GLU A 71 -10.44 -8.46 -22.40
N LYS A 72 -10.46 -7.44 -23.28
CA LYS A 72 -11.22 -7.49 -24.54
C LYS A 72 -10.65 -8.51 -25.55
N MET A 73 -9.35 -8.72 -25.53
CA MET A 73 -8.72 -9.68 -26.45
C MET A 73 -8.91 -11.12 -25.98
N ASN A 74 -8.54 -11.44 -24.74
CA ASN A 74 -8.66 -12.78 -24.15
C ASN A 74 -8.50 -12.71 -22.62
N SER A 75 -9.37 -13.39 -21.89
CA SER A 75 -9.33 -13.47 -20.43
C SER A 75 -8.02 -14.11 -19.90
N LYS A 76 -7.39 -15.03 -20.67
CA LYS A 76 -6.09 -15.60 -20.31
C LYS A 76 -4.99 -14.54 -20.40
N SER A 77 -4.94 -13.79 -21.49
CA SER A 77 -3.98 -12.69 -21.68
C SER A 77 -4.11 -11.61 -20.58
N ALA A 78 -5.35 -11.29 -20.18
CA ALA A 78 -5.60 -10.37 -19.07
C ALA A 78 -5.05 -10.90 -17.74
N ASN A 79 -5.23 -12.18 -17.44
CA ASN A 79 -4.69 -12.79 -16.23
C ASN A 79 -3.15 -12.82 -16.24
N ASP A 80 -2.54 -13.19 -17.35
CA ASP A 80 -1.07 -13.19 -17.50
C ASP A 80 -0.51 -11.77 -17.30
N PHE A 81 -1.17 -10.76 -17.85
CA PHE A 81 -0.81 -9.35 -17.68
C PHE A 81 -0.87 -8.90 -16.21
N ILE A 82 -1.93 -9.29 -15.46
CA ILE A 82 -2.01 -8.98 -14.03
C ILE A 82 -0.79 -9.51 -13.28
N TRP A 83 -0.41 -10.79 -13.56
CA TRP A 83 0.71 -11.42 -12.86
C TRP A 83 2.06 -10.82 -13.22
N ILE A 84 2.27 -10.41 -14.47
CA ILE A 84 3.48 -9.71 -14.89
C ILE A 84 3.62 -8.40 -14.13
N VAL A 85 2.55 -7.61 -14.06
CA VAL A 85 2.56 -6.33 -13.35
C VAL A 85 2.70 -6.54 -11.84
N PHE A 86 2.02 -7.53 -11.28
CA PHE A 86 2.12 -7.90 -9.86
C PHE A 86 3.55 -8.28 -9.48
N ASN A 87 4.19 -9.17 -10.26
CA ASN A 87 5.57 -9.60 -10.03
C ASN A 87 6.55 -8.44 -10.23
N PHE A 88 6.36 -7.60 -11.22
CA PHE A 88 7.18 -6.40 -11.44
C PHE A 88 7.15 -5.47 -10.21
N PHE A 89 5.96 -5.15 -9.69
CA PHE A 89 5.85 -4.32 -8.50
C PHE A 89 6.34 -5.03 -7.24
N PHE A 90 6.18 -6.33 -7.13
CA PHE A 90 6.75 -7.11 -6.03
C PHE A 90 8.28 -7.00 -6.01
N VAL A 91 8.94 -7.23 -7.13
CA VAL A 91 10.41 -7.18 -7.23
C VAL A 91 10.93 -5.77 -6.95
N ILE A 92 10.31 -4.73 -7.53
CA ILE A 92 10.78 -3.35 -7.34
C ILE A 92 10.57 -2.86 -5.89
N THR A 93 9.43 -3.19 -5.28
CA THR A 93 9.17 -2.78 -3.88
C THR A 93 9.98 -3.60 -2.88
N LEU A 94 10.26 -4.86 -3.18
CA LEU A 94 11.18 -5.68 -2.41
C LEU A 94 12.60 -5.11 -2.48
N PHE A 95 13.08 -4.78 -3.67
CA PHE A 95 14.38 -4.15 -3.88
C PHE A 95 14.51 -2.82 -3.13
N LEU A 96 13.48 -1.96 -3.21
CA LEU A 96 13.44 -0.71 -2.45
C LEU A 96 13.46 -0.97 -0.93
N SER A 97 12.77 -2.00 -0.45
CA SER A 97 12.79 -2.37 0.97
C SER A 97 14.20 -2.83 1.40
N PHE A 98 14.90 -3.56 0.56
CA PHE A 98 16.32 -3.90 0.78
C PHE A 98 17.21 -2.67 0.80
N LEU A 99 17.05 -1.74 -0.15
CA LEU A 99 17.82 -0.50 -0.16
C LEU A 99 17.61 0.30 1.14
N ILE A 100 16.37 0.47 1.56
CA ILE A 100 16.08 1.18 2.81
C ILE A 100 16.70 0.44 4.01
N PHE A 101 16.62 -0.88 4.06
CA PHE A 101 17.22 -1.66 5.15
C PHE A 101 18.73 -1.39 5.31
N PHE A 102 19.49 -1.31 4.21
CA PHE A 102 20.93 -1.06 4.26
C PHE A 102 21.30 0.43 4.38
N PHE A 103 20.47 1.32 3.86
CA PHE A 103 20.76 2.76 3.77
C PHE A 103 19.83 3.61 4.65
N THR A 104 19.22 3.04 5.69
CA THR A 104 18.24 3.73 6.54
C THR A 104 18.83 5.01 7.16
N GLU A 105 20.06 4.95 7.67
CA GLU A 105 20.73 6.09 8.30
C GLU A 105 20.96 7.23 7.31
N GLN A 106 21.38 6.93 6.10
CA GLN A 106 21.59 7.92 5.03
C GLN A 106 20.25 8.55 4.62
N VAL A 107 19.20 7.74 4.50
CA VAL A 107 17.87 8.22 4.16
C VAL A 107 17.33 9.17 5.24
N ILE A 108 17.49 8.84 6.51
CA ILE A 108 17.08 9.72 7.63
C ILE A 108 17.93 11.00 7.62
N SER A 109 19.24 10.89 7.43
CA SER A 109 20.15 12.06 7.40
C SER A 109 19.78 13.06 6.29
N ILE A 110 19.31 12.57 5.13
CA ILE A 110 18.91 13.42 4.00
C ILE A 110 17.50 13.99 4.20
N LEU A 111 16.53 13.15 4.61
CA LEU A 111 15.12 13.53 4.64
C LEU A 111 14.69 14.17 5.97
N ALA A 112 15.39 13.88 7.06
CA ALA A 112 15.11 14.38 8.40
C ALA A 112 16.41 14.77 9.15
N PRO A 113 17.22 15.71 8.63
CA PRO A 113 18.52 16.05 9.23
C PRO A 113 18.41 16.54 10.68
N GLY A 114 17.27 17.09 11.07
CA GLY A 114 17.03 17.50 12.47
C GLY A 114 17.06 16.34 13.47
N PHE A 115 16.84 15.09 13.04
CA PHE A 115 16.92 13.93 13.93
C PHE A 115 18.36 13.60 14.36
N LEU A 116 19.36 14.05 13.62
CA LEU A 116 20.77 13.89 13.96
C LEU A 116 21.14 14.63 15.26
N LEU A 117 20.39 15.68 15.63
CA LEU A 117 20.59 16.44 16.86
C LEU A 117 20.22 15.65 18.13
N ASN A 118 19.38 14.60 18.00
CA ASN A 118 18.95 13.75 19.12
C ASN A 118 19.16 12.28 18.79
N LYS A 119 20.18 11.69 19.41
CA LYS A 119 20.57 10.29 19.17
C LYS A 119 19.43 9.28 19.43
N SER A 120 18.61 9.51 20.45
CA SER A 120 17.50 8.59 20.78
C SER A 120 16.39 8.66 19.73
N GLN A 121 16.06 9.84 19.23
CA GLN A 121 15.10 10.05 18.14
C GLN A 121 15.59 9.42 16.84
N PHE A 122 16.86 9.62 16.49
CA PHE A 122 17.48 9.03 15.30
C PHE A 122 17.46 7.51 15.33
N LEU A 123 17.88 6.91 16.44
CA LEU A 123 17.87 5.43 16.61
C LEU A 123 16.45 4.85 16.52
N LEU A 124 15.48 5.51 17.14
CA LEU A 124 14.09 5.08 17.07
C LEU A 124 13.54 5.20 15.63
N ALA A 125 13.81 6.32 14.94
CA ALA A 125 13.40 6.52 13.55
C ALA A 125 14.00 5.44 12.63
N ASN A 126 15.28 5.09 12.84
CA ASN A 126 15.97 4.02 12.11
C ASN A 126 15.26 2.66 12.29
N GLN A 127 15.03 2.24 13.54
CA GLN A 127 14.36 0.98 13.84
C GLN A 127 12.93 0.94 13.30
N LEU A 128 12.17 2.02 13.48
CA LEU A 128 10.79 2.09 13.00
C LEU A 128 10.71 2.09 11.48
N LEU A 129 11.61 2.78 10.79
CA LEU A 129 11.63 2.83 9.33
C LEU A 129 11.92 1.45 8.72
N ILE A 130 12.86 0.70 9.29
CA ILE A 130 13.16 -0.68 8.88
C ILE A 130 11.90 -1.56 8.99
N ILE A 131 11.14 -1.42 10.07
CA ILE A 131 9.91 -2.21 10.28
C ILE A 131 8.78 -1.74 9.35
N THR A 132 8.57 -0.43 9.20
CA THR A 132 7.42 0.08 8.46
C THR A 132 7.58 0.04 6.95
N PHE A 133 8.82 0.13 6.43
CA PHE A 133 9.03 0.26 4.99
C PHE A 133 8.53 -0.94 4.17
N PRO A 134 8.66 -2.21 4.61
CA PRO A 134 8.07 -3.37 3.93
C PRO A 134 6.53 -3.30 3.74
N PHE A 135 5.83 -2.44 4.48
CA PHE A 135 4.41 -2.15 4.22
C PHE A 135 4.17 -1.69 2.77
N LEU A 136 5.16 -1.03 2.15
CA LEU A 136 5.10 -0.62 0.75
C LEU A 136 4.81 -1.80 -0.19
N ILE A 137 5.38 -2.98 0.08
CA ILE A 137 5.15 -4.20 -0.72
C ILE A 137 3.66 -4.54 -0.72
N PHE A 138 3.08 -4.68 0.47
CA PHE A 138 1.67 -5.09 0.62
C PHE A 138 0.72 -4.08 0.01
N VAL A 139 0.92 -2.78 0.27
CA VAL A 139 0.00 -1.74 -0.20
C VAL A 139 0.09 -1.54 -1.71
N THR A 140 1.28 -1.69 -2.31
CA THR A 140 1.45 -1.59 -3.78
C THR A 140 0.80 -2.77 -4.48
N LEU A 141 1.03 -4.00 -4.00
CA LEU A 141 0.39 -5.19 -4.55
C LEU A 141 -1.13 -5.16 -4.37
N SER A 142 -1.61 -4.68 -3.22
CA SER A 142 -3.04 -4.45 -2.98
C SER A 142 -3.63 -3.45 -3.96
N SER A 143 -2.88 -2.44 -4.39
CA SER A 143 -3.35 -1.48 -5.39
C SER A 143 -3.53 -2.11 -6.78
N VAL A 144 -2.62 -3.00 -7.21
CA VAL A 144 -2.77 -3.76 -8.47
C VAL A 144 -4.07 -4.55 -8.43
N LEU A 145 -4.28 -5.36 -7.39
CA LEU A 145 -5.47 -6.20 -7.25
C LEU A 145 -6.76 -5.38 -7.09
N SER A 146 -6.70 -4.25 -6.38
CA SER A 146 -7.81 -3.29 -6.25
C SER A 146 -8.21 -2.70 -7.60
N SER A 147 -7.24 -2.39 -8.45
CA SER A 147 -7.50 -1.87 -9.80
C SER A 147 -8.24 -2.89 -10.66
N VAL A 148 -7.88 -4.18 -10.56
CA VAL A 148 -8.61 -5.27 -11.24
C VAL A 148 -10.04 -5.38 -10.73
N LEU A 149 -10.26 -5.33 -9.40
CA LEU A 149 -11.60 -5.36 -8.82
C LEU A 149 -12.45 -4.17 -9.25
N ASN A 150 -11.83 -2.98 -9.33
CA ASN A 150 -12.51 -1.76 -9.78
C ASN A 150 -12.97 -1.88 -11.25
N VAL A 151 -12.15 -2.41 -12.15
CA VAL A 151 -12.55 -2.68 -13.54
C VAL A 151 -13.71 -3.67 -13.59
N LYS A 152 -13.71 -4.70 -12.72
CA LYS A 152 -14.81 -5.66 -12.59
C LYS A 152 -16.05 -5.12 -11.87
N GLY A 153 -16.09 -3.82 -11.53
CA GLY A 153 -17.21 -3.18 -10.86
C GLY A 153 -17.36 -3.52 -9.36
N LYS A 154 -16.36 -4.15 -8.75
CA LYS A 154 -16.32 -4.52 -7.32
C LYS A 154 -15.58 -3.44 -6.51
N PHE A 155 -16.23 -2.33 -6.22
CA PHE A 155 -15.60 -1.16 -5.59
C PHE A 155 -15.57 -1.21 -4.05
N PHE A 156 -16.38 -2.06 -3.42
CA PHE A 156 -16.54 -2.07 -1.96
C PHE A 156 -15.21 -2.35 -1.24
N LEU A 157 -14.58 -3.48 -1.54
CA LEU A 157 -13.36 -3.88 -0.85
C LEU A 157 -12.17 -2.93 -1.12
N PRO A 158 -11.88 -2.51 -2.37
CA PRO A 158 -10.85 -1.50 -2.63
C PRO A 158 -11.02 -0.21 -1.81
N SER A 159 -12.24 0.29 -1.69
CA SER A 159 -12.51 1.50 -0.90
C SER A 159 -12.46 1.28 0.62
N PHE A 160 -12.59 0.03 1.09
CA PHE A 160 -12.57 -0.32 2.51
C PHE A 160 -11.17 -0.57 3.08
N LEU A 161 -10.14 -0.73 2.22
CA LEU A 161 -8.77 -1.04 2.67
C LEU A 161 -8.21 -0.02 3.67
N SER A 162 -8.46 1.27 3.43
CA SER A 162 -8.00 2.33 4.34
C SER A 162 -8.64 2.23 5.73
N VAL A 163 -9.89 1.76 5.81
CA VAL A 163 -10.59 1.52 7.08
C VAL A 163 -9.90 0.40 7.85
N ILE A 164 -9.50 -0.69 7.16
CA ILE A 164 -8.77 -1.81 7.77
C ILE A 164 -7.48 -1.32 8.43
N LEU A 165 -6.66 -0.53 7.72
CA LEU A 165 -5.43 0.03 8.28
C LEU A 165 -5.71 0.87 9.55
N ASN A 166 -6.71 1.76 9.47
CA ASN A 166 -7.06 2.60 10.60
C ASN A 166 -7.55 1.78 11.81
N ILE A 167 -8.35 0.74 11.59
CA ILE A 167 -8.82 -0.15 12.67
C ILE A 167 -7.64 -0.83 13.37
N PHE A 168 -6.69 -1.42 12.61
CA PHE A 168 -5.50 -2.04 13.21
C PHE A 168 -4.70 -1.05 14.06
N MET A 169 -4.49 0.18 13.55
CA MET A 169 -3.79 1.21 14.32
C MET A 169 -4.57 1.66 15.56
N ILE A 170 -5.91 1.83 15.47
CA ILE A 170 -6.76 2.19 16.61
C ILE A 170 -6.68 1.12 17.70
N VAL A 171 -6.87 -0.16 17.34
CA VAL A 171 -6.77 -1.28 18.27
C VAL A 171 -5.41 -1.28 18.95
N THR A 172 -4.32 -1.07 18.21
CA THR A 172 -2.97 -0.99 18.78
C THR A 172 -2.81 0.17 19.75
N LEU A 173 -3.28 1.37 19.40
CA LEU A 173 -3.22 2.55 20.27
C LEU A 173 -3.97 2.33 21.58
N VAL A 174 -5.16 1.76 21.54
CA VAL A 174 -5.96 1.50 22.73
C VAL A 174 -5.31 0.41 23.61
N SER A 175 -4.69 -0.62 22.99
CA SER A 175 -4.08 -1.75 23.71
C SER A 175 -2.74 -1.39 24.36
N PHE A 176 -1.88 -0.63 23.68
CA PHE A 176 -0.50 -0.36 24.12
C PHE A 176 -0.28 1.07 24.62
N LYS A 177 -1.24 1.98 24.41
CA LYS A 177 -1.21 3.39 24.88
C LYS A 177 0.12 4.08 24.54
N SER A 178 0.81 4.64 25.55
CA SER A 178 2.06 5.40 25.36
C SER A 178 3.24 4.59 24.84
N ASN A 179 3.22 3.25 24.98
CA ASN A 179 4.31 2.38 24.51
C ASN A 179 4.01 1.74 23.14
N SER A 180 3.25 2.42 22.29
CA SER A 180 2.69 1.81 21.08
C SER A 180 3.54 2.00 19.81
N HIS A 181 4.68 2.72 19.82
CA HIS A 181 5.44 3.04 18.59
C HIS A 181 5.82 1.81 17.76
N PHE A 182 6.44 0.81 18.39
CA PHE A 182 6.80 -0.44 17.72
C PHE A 182 5.57 -1.29 17.37
N ALA A 183 4.59 -1.33 18.27
CA ALA A 183 3.35 -2.06 18.03
C ALA A 183 2.58 -1.45 16.83
N LEU A 184 2.58 -0.11 16.68
CA LEU A 184 2.00 0.58 15.54
C LEU A 184 2.74 0.24 14.24
N ALA A 185 4.08 0.19 14.26
CA ALA A 185 4.86 -0.19 13.10
C ALA A 185 4.50 -1.62 12.63
N TRP A 186 4.40 -2.57 13.54
CA TRP A 186 3.96 -3.93 13.23
C TRP A 186 2.49 -4.02 12.82
N SER A 187 1.62 -3.21 13.41
CA SER A 187 0.20 -3.18 13.03
C SER A 187 0.00 -2.76 11.57
N MET A 188 0.85 -1.87 11.04
CA MET A 188 0.84 -1.51 9.61
C MET A 188 1.14 -2.73 8.73
N ILE A 189 2.17 -3.51 9.07
CA ILE A 189 2.55 -4.72 8.33
C ILE A 189 1.39 -5.73 8.34
N ILE A 190 0.84 -6.01 9.53
CA ILE A 190 -0.27 -6.95 9.69
C ILE A 190 -1.51 -6.45 8.91
N ALA A 191 -1.82 -5.16 8.99
CA ALA A 191 -2.91 -4.57 8.23
C ALA A 191 -2.70 -4.71 6.72
N GLY A 192 -1.50 -4.40 6.22
CA GLY A 192 -1.15 -4.53 4.80
C GLY A 192 -1.26 -5.97 4.30
N PHE A 193 -0.76 -6.92 5.07
CA PHE A 193 -0.88 -8.34 4.77
C PHE A 193 -2.35 -8.79 4.76
N THR A 194 -3.14 -8.36 5.75
CA THR A 194 -4.58 -8.64 5.82
C THR A 194 -5.32 -8.07 4.60
N GLN A 195 -5.01 -6.84 4.20
CA GLN A 195 -5.58 -6.21 2.99
C GLN A 195 -5.30 -7.05 1.74
N LEU A 196 -4.07 -7.50 1.58
CA LEU A 196 -3.65 -8.32 0.43
C LEU A 196 -4.39 -9.66 0.39
N ILE A 197 -4.50 -10.35 1.53
CA ILE A 197 -5.26 -11.62 1.63
C ILE A 197 -6.73 -11.42 1.27
N LEU A 198 -7.38 -10.39 1.80
CA LEU A 198 -8.79 -10.11 1.52
C LEU A 198 -9.03 -9.84 0.02
N LEU A 199 -8.09 -9.17 -0.65
CA LEU A 199 -8.16 -8.95 -2.09
C LEU A 199 -8.00 -10.25 -2.86
N PHE A 200 -7.07 -11.12 -2.50
CA PHE A 200 -6.90 -12.43 -3.13
C PHE A 200 -8.16 -13.30 -3.00
N ILE A 201 -8.75 -13.36 -1.81
CA ILE A 201 -9.99 -14.10 -1.58
C ILE A 201 -11.13 -13.58 -2.47
N ASN A 202 -11.24 -12.25 -2.63
CA ASN A 202 -12.31 -11.63 -3.43
C ASN A 202 -12.08 -11.71 -4.95
N LEU A 203 -10.86 -11.89 -5.39
CA LEU A 203 -10.55 -12.11 -6.81
C LEU A 203 -10.94 -13.51 -7.28
N GLY A 204 -11.03 -14.49 -6.39
CA GLY A 204 -11.53 -15.84 -6.64
C GLY A 204 -10.65 -16.62 -7.62
N THR A 205 -11.12 -16.84 -8.85
CA THR A 205 -10.57 -17.75 -9.85
C THR A 205 -9.37 -17.23 -10.65
N ILE A 206 -8.70 -16.15 -10.26
CA ILE A 206 -7.44 -15.79 -10.91
C ILE A 206 -6.41 -16.85 -10.49
N LYS A 207 -6.19 -17.84 -11.36
CA LYS A 207 -5.19 -18.89 -11.13
C LYS A 207 -3.84 -18.22 -10.92
N ILE A 208 -3.30 -18.39 -9.70
CA ILE A 208 -1.95 -17.94 -9.36
C ILE A 208 -0.98 -18.78 -10.20
N PHE A 209 -0.51 -18.23 -11.29
CA PHE A 209 0.53 -18.86 -12.12
C PHE A 209 1.84 -18.14 -11.83
N TRP A 210 2.72 -18.79 -11.08
CA TRP A 210 4.10 -18.35 -10.89
C TRP A 210 4.88 -18.61 -12.21
N GLY A 211 4.56 -17.85 -13.23
CA GLY A 211 5.26 -17.88 -14.51
C GLY A 211 5.94 -16.54 -14.73
N ILE A 212 7.26 -16.53 -14.91
CA ILE A 212 7.97 -15.43 -15.55
C ILE A 212 7.55 -15.45 -17.00
N GLY A 213 6.35 -14.94 -17.29
CA GLY A 213 5.86 -14.82 -18.65
C GLY A 213 6.61 -13.69 -19.35
N SER A 214 7.47 -14.01 -20.31
CA SER A 214 7.95 -13.01 -21.27
C SER A 214 6.75 -12.54 -22.09
N VAL A 215 6.38 -11.26 -21.98
CA VAL A 215 5.45 -10.64 -22.93
C VAL A 215 6.17 -10.55 -24.26
N SER A 216 5.82 -11.41 -25.19
CA SER A 216 6.24 -11.28 -26.57
C SER A 216 5.54 -10.07 -27.20
N TYR A 217 6.25 -8.98 -27.38
CA TYR A 217 5.80 -7.74 -28.06
C TYR A 217 5.64 -7.93 -29.57
N THR A 218 5.24 -9.08 -30.07
CA THR A 218 5.17 -9.38 -31.50
C THR A 218 4.00 -8.72 -32.24
N HIS A 219 3.13 -7.93 -31.59
CA HIS A 219 1.95 -7.35 -32.24
C HIS A 219 1.93 -5.83 -32.42
N LEU A 220 3.03 -5.11 -32.18
CA LEU A 220 3.09 -3.66 -32.49
C LEU A 220 3.52 -3.35 -33.93
N ARG A 221 3.71 -4.36 -34.78
CA ARG A 221 4.21 -4.17 -36.16
C ARG A 221 3.17 -4.38 -37.28
N ALA A 222 1.89 -4.50 -36.96
CA ALA A 222 0.86 -4.82 -37.95
C ALA A 222 -0.05 -3.64 -38.36
N HIS A 223 0.34 -2.39 -38.12
CA HIS A 223 -0.42 -1.21 -38.57
C HIS A 223 0.44 -0.16 -39.26
N GLU A 224 1.57 -0.55 -39.85
CA GLU A 224 2.33 0.29 -40.80
C GLU A 224 2.43 -0.46 -42.15
N THR A 225 1.32 -0.58 -42.84
CA THR A 225 1.22 -0.73 -44.31
C THR A 225 -0.12 -0.21 -44.81
#